data_2ce0f5e010ae4c60f4f508609fe5278f
#
_entry.id   2ce0f5e010ae4c60f4f508609fe5278f
#
_cell.length_a   1.000
_cell.length_b   1.000
_cell.length_c   1.000
_cell.angle_alpha   90.00
_cell.angle_beta   90.00
_cell.angle_gamma   90.00
#
_symmetry.space_group_name_H-M   'P 1'
#
loop_
_entity.id
_entity.type
_entity.pdbx_description
1 polymer ?
#
loop_
_entity_poly.entity_id
_entity_poly.type
_entity_poly.pdbx_seq_one_letter_code
_entity_poly.pdbx_strand_id
1 'polypeptide(L)'
;MANGNGGIIGVQNLVQNGCTATATASGIWQMNTVYQYIKDSDWVYNFDSLDYLVIAGGGSSGGTSGAGGGAGGMLTSFPGGTKVDIKSGSATAVTVGSGGAAVAAPEGNKGCNSVLATVTATGGGYGGSHGYCATGG
;
A
#
# COMPACT_ATOMS: atom_id res chain seq x y z
N MET A 1 25.37 22.67 34.52
CA MET A 1 25.66 21.29 34.08
C MET A 1 24.35 20.55 34.02
N ALA A 2 23.89 20.21 32.82
CA ALA A 2 22.68 19.41 32.68
C ALA A 2 23.03 17.95 32.94
N ASN A 3 22.52 17.39 34.04
CA ASN A 3 22.61 15.97 34.31
C ASN A 3 21.73 15.24 33.32
N GLY A 4 22.32 14.71 32.27
CA GLY A 4 21.64 13.84 31.32
C GLY A 4 21.39 12.47 31.94
N ASN A 5 20.28 12.32 32.65
CA ASN A 5 19.85 11.03 33.17
C ASN A 5 19.07 10.29 32.07
N GLY A 6 19.75 9.40 31.42
CA GLY A 6 19.19 8.56 30.36
C GLY A 6 19.27 9.21 28.98
N GLY A 7 19.76 8.47 28.04
CA GLY A 7 19.80 8.83 26.63
C GLY A 7 19.32 7.70 25.75
N ILE A 8 18.81 8.03 24.58
CA ILE A 8 18.44 7.06 23.54
C ILE A 8 19.61 6.98 22.56
N ILE A 9 20.05 5.77 22.24
CA ILE A 9 21.03 5.53 21.18
C ILE A 9 20.26 5.36 19.88
N GLY A 10 20.55 6.21 18.92
CA GLY A 10 19.85 6.17 17.64
C GLY A 10 20.50 7.03 16.56
N VAL A 11 19.91 7.01 15.41
CA VAL A 11 20.29 7.82 14.25
C VAL A 11 19.30 8.98 14.11
N GLN A 12 19.81 10.17 13.87
CA GLN A 12 19.00 11.38 13.71
C GLN A 12 19.39 12.13 12.44
N ASN A 13 18.39 12.64 11.70
CA ASN A 13 18.60 13.66 10.69
C ASN A 13 18.61 15.05 11.33
N LEU A 14 19.71 15.75 11.22
CA LEU A 14 19.83 17.10 11.72
C LEU A 14 19.30 18.09 10.68
N VAL A 15 18.14 18.70 10.97
CA VAL A 15 17.69 19.90 10.25
C VAL A 15 18.15 21.12 11.02
N GLN A 16 19.14 21.81 10.51
CA GLN A 16 19.56 23.10 11.09
C GLN A 16 19.05 24.25 10.23
N ASN A 17 18.24 25.12 10.83
CA ASN A 17 17.86 26.46 10.31
C ASN A 17 17.37 26.46 8.85
N GLY A 18 16.45 25.58 8.49
CA GLY A 18 15.84 25.59 7.15
C GLY A 18 16.74 25.08 6.02
N CYS A 19 17.97 24.66 6.31
CA CYS A 19 18.82 23.92 5.40
C CYS A 19 18.69 22.44 5.69
N THR A 20 18.25 21.65 4.71
CA THR A 20 18.29 20.19 4.77
C THR A 20 19.75 19.73 4.81
N ALA A 21 20.30 19.61 6.00
CA ALA A 21 21.58 18.91 6.17
C ALA A 21 21.27 17.41 6.05
N THR A 22 21.77 16.78 5.00
CA THR A 22 21.72 15.33 4.77
C THR A 22 22.68 14.57 5.69
N ALA A 23 23.05 15.14 6.83
CA ALA A 23 23.91 14.48 7.81
C ALA A 23 23.07 13.66 8.79
N THR A 24 23.18 12.35 8.70
CA THR A 24 22.71 11.45 9.77
C THR A 24 23.75 11.40 10.86
N ALA A 25 23.37 11.82 12.07
CA ALA A 25 24.22 11.67 13.25
C ALA A 25 23.71 10.50 14.08
N SER A 26 24.61 9.60 14.49
CA SER A 26 24.32 8.55 15.46
C SER A 26 24.99 8.88 16.79
N GLY A 27 24.32 8.64 17.89
CA GLY A 27 24.86 8.96 19.19
C GLY A 27 23.90 8.68 20.34
N ILE A 28 24.27 9.16 21.53
CA ILE A 28 23.43 9.12 22.73
C ILE A 28 22.73 10.46 22.85
N TRP A 29 21.39 10.46 22.83
CA TRP A 29 20.57 11.65 22.85
C TRP A 29 19.87 11.83 24.19
N GLN A 30 19.73 13.08 24.65
CA GLN A 30 18.93 13.35 25.84
C GLN A 30 17.44 13.13 25.56
N MET A 31 16.71 12.61 26.54
CA MET A 31 15.28 12.28 26.39
C MET A 31 14.44 13.49 25.96
N ASN A 32 14.70 14.67 26.52
CA ASN A 32 14.00 15.90 26.14
C ASN A 32 14.29 16.31 24.70
N THR A 33 15.52 16.12 24.21
CA THR A 33 15.92 16.40 22.83
C THR A 33 15.19 15.46 21.88
N VAL A 34 15.18 14.15 22.19
CA VAL A 34 14.42 13.15 21.41
C VAL A 34 12.94 13.49 21.36
N TYR A 35 12.35 13.86 22.51
CA TYR A 35 10.93 14.24 22.58
C TYR A 35 10.61 15.45 21.69
N GLN A 36 11.45 16.48 21.67
CA GLN A 36 11.27 17.65 20.80
C GLN A 36 11.35 17.27 19.33
N TYR A 37 12.33 16.48 18.93
CA TYR A 37 12.44 16.04 17.54
C TYR A 37 11.28 15.16 17.07
N ILE A 38 10.74 14.31 17.94
CA ILE A 38 9.51 13.54 17.65
C ILE A 38 8.32 14.48 17.47
N LYS A 39 8.19 15.48 18.35
CA LYS A 39 7.09 16.46 18.31
C LYS A 39 7.15 17.32 17.05
N ASP A 40 8.35 17.72 16.65
CA ASP A 40 8.57 18.58 15.47
C ASP A 40 8.63 17.77 14.17
N SER A 41 8.40 16.45 14.24
CA SER A 41 8.48 15.51 13.11
C SER A 41 9.85 15.43 12.44
N ASP A 42 10.90 15.86 13.13
CA ASP A 42 12.29 15.85 12.65
C ASP A 42 13.04 14.55 13.03
N TRP A 43 12.43 13.68 13.86
CA TRP A 43 13.01 12.37 14.16
C TRP A 43 12.91 11.46 12.95
N VAL A 44 13.97 10.71 12.67
CA VAL A 44 13.98 9.78 11.54
C VAL A 44 12.88 8.75 11.73
N TYR A 45 11.84 8.87 10.92
CA TYR A 45 10.85 7.80 10.80
C TYR A 45 11.48 6.69 9.97
N ASN A 46 11.66 5.52 10.57
CA ASN A 46 12.04 4.36 9.79
C ASN A 46 10.89 4.06 8.82
N PHE A 47 11.22 3.99 7.54
CA PHE A 47 10.33 3.39 6.56
C PHE A 47 10.35 1.89 6.82
N ASP A 48 9.23 1.34 7.23
CA ASP A 48 9.08 -0.10 7.31
C ASP A 48 8.66 -0.61 5.93
N SER A 49 9.51 -1.43 5.33
CA SER A 49 9.17 -2.09 4.07
C SER A 49 8.35 -3.34 4.35
N LEU A 50 7.15 -3.41 3.76
CA LEU A 50 6.22 -4.52 3.96
C LEU A 50 6.18 -5.44 2.74
N ASP A 51 6.13 -6.73 3.03
CA ASP A 51 5.66 -7.70 2.06
C ASP A 51 4.14 -7.64 1.96
N TYR A 52 3.62 -7.77 0.74
CA TYR A 52 2.20 -7.64 0.49
C TYR A 52 1.66 -8.76 -0.41
N LEU A 53 0.36 -8.98 -0.28
CA LEU A 53 -0.46 -9.70 -1.23
C LEU A 53 -1.71 -8.87 -1.50
N VAL A 54 -1.88 -8.37 -2.72
CA VAL A 54 -3.03 -7.60 -3.16
C VAL A 54 -3.77 -8.39 -4.23
N ILE A 55 -5.05 -8.67 -3.96
CA ILE A 55 -5.95 -9.39 -4.86
C ILE A 55 -7.09 -8.46 -5.23
N ALA A 56 -7.35 -8.32 -6.52
CA ALA A 56 -8.45 -7.51 -7.05
C ALA A 56 -9.78 -8.27 -7.05
N GLY A 57 -10.87 -7.54 -7.27
CA GLY A 57 -12.18 -8.16 -7.44
C GLY A 57 -12.27 -8.98 -8.72
N GLY A 58 -12.88 -10.17 -8.66
CA GLY A 58 -13.21 -10.97 -9.84
C GLY A 58 -14.39 -10.38 -10.62
N GLY A 59 -14.46 -10.61 -11.92
CA GLY A 59 -15.62 -10.26 -12.74
C GLY A 59 -16.77 -11.24 -12.57
N SER A 60 -18.00 -10.81 -12.89
CA SER A 60 -19.16 -11.70 -12.91
C SER A 60 -19.29 -12.48 -14.22
N SER A 61 -20.01 -13.58 -14.18
CA SER A 61 -20.45 -14.31 -15.37
C SER A 61 -21.42 -13.46 -16.20
N GLY A 62 -21.50 -13.75 -17.47
CA GLY A 62 -22.61 -13.31 -18.31
C GLY A 62 -23.93 -13.98 -17.89
N GLY A 63 -25.04 -13.56 -18.47
CA GLY A 63 -26.38 -14.07 -18.22
C GLY A 63 -26.58 -15.50 -18.76
N THR A 64 -27.76 -15.77 -19.31
CA THR A 64 -28.18 -17.12 -19.79
C THR A 64 -27.12 -17.77 -20.67
N SER A 65 -26.64 -18.94 -20.27
CA SER A 65 -25.55 -19.67 -20.96
C SER A 65 -24.23 -18.89 -21.00
N GLY A 66 -23.97 -18.04 -20.01
CA GLY A 66 -22.78 -17.20 -19.94
C GLY A 66 -21.52 -17.95 -19.54
N ALA A 67 -20.39 -17.42 -20.02
CA ALA A 67 -19.06 -17.81 -19.55
C ALA A 67 -18.76 -17.18 -18.18
N GLY A 68 -17.87 -17.81 -17.42
CA GLY A 68 -17.37 -17.23 -16.16
C GLY A 68 -16.56 -15.95 -16.39
N GLY A 69 -16.59 -15.05 -15.40
CA GLY A 69 -15.70 -13.90 -15.37
C GLY A 69 -14.30 -14.24 -14.94
N GLY A 70 -13.34 -13.32 -15.14
CA GLY A 70 -11.94 -13.43 -14.73
C GLY A 70 -11.79 -13.27 -13.22
N ALA A 71 -10.79 -13.94 -12.63
CA ALA A 71 -10.56 -13.93 -11.18
C ALA A 71 -10.10 -12.58 -10.61
N GLY A 72 -9.61 -11.67 -11.45
CA GLY A 72 -8.89 -10.47 -11.00
C GLY A 72 -7.41 -10.70 -10.80
N GLY A 73 -6.65 -9.61 -10.85
CA GLY A 73 -5.20 -9.62 -10.72
C GLY A 73 -4.78 -9.95 -9.29
N MET A 74 -3.67 -10.65 -9.16
CA MET A 74 -2.97 -10.90 -7.90
C MET A 74 -1.56 -10.37 -8.03
N LEU A 75 -1.17 -9.49 -7.11
CA LEU A 75 0.18 -8.95 -6.99
C LEU A 75 0.74 -9.27 -5.60
N THR A 76 1.99 -9.72 -5.56
CA THR A 76 2.69 -10.03 -4.32
C THR A 76 4.15 -9.64 -4.41
N SER A 77 4.72 -9.22 -3.28
CA SER A 77 6.16 -9.04 -3.14
C SER A 77 6.89 -10.32 -2.70
N PHE A 78 6.19 -11.35 -2.26
CA PHE A 78 6.80 -12.59 -1.77
C PHE A 78 6.76 -13.70 -2.84
N PRO A 79 7.87 -14.50 -3.02
CA PRO A 79 9.20 -14.31 -2.45
C PRO A 79 10.09 -13.40 -3.32
N GLY A 80 10.80 -12.45 -2.68
CA GLY A 80 11.89 -11.70 -3.34
C GLY A 80 11.47 -10.60 -4.31
N GLY A 81 10.20 -10.18 -4.33
CA GLY A 81 9.71 -9.04 -5.10
C GLY A 81 9.95 -7.69 -4.41
N THR A 82 9.52 -6.60 -5.07
CA THR A 82 9.63 -5.24 -4.53
C THR A 82 8.62 -5.04 -3.43
N LYS A 83 9.08 -4.68 -2.23
CA LYS A 83 8.25 -4.36 -1.08
C LYS A 83 7.64 -2.96 -1.21
N VAL A 84 6.60 -2.69 -0.43
CA VAL A 84 6.03 -1.34 -0.27
C VAL A 84 6.60 -0.70 0.98
N ASP A 85 7.14 0.50 0.83
CA ASP A 85 7.62 1.31 1.95
C ASP A 85 6.45 2.10 2.54
N ILE A 86 6.25 1.94 3.85
CA ILE A 86 5.29 2.71 4.63
C ILE A 86 6.02 3.55 5.66
N LYS A 87 5.52 4.77 5.86
CA LYS A 87 6.07 5.66 6.87
C LYS A 87 5.32 5.46 8.18
N SER A 88 6.05 5.13 9.26
CA SER A 88 5.48 5.06 10.60
C SER A 88 4.82 6.40 10.98
N GLY A 89 3.62 6.35 11.54
CA GLY A 89 2.85 7.54 11.91
C GLY A 89 2.11 8.23 10.77
N SER A 90 2.20 7.73 9.53
CA SER A 90 1.45 8.23 8.38
C SER A 90 0.39 7.24 7.93
N ALA A 91 -0.80 7.73 7.60
CA ALA A 91 -1.85 6.89 7.05
C ALA A 91 -1.51 6.43 5.63
N THR A 92 -1.63 5.13 5.38
CA THR A 92 -1.47 4.54 4.05
C THR A 92 -2.84 4.16 3.51
N ALA A 93 -3.16 4.61 2.31
CA ALA A 93 -4.44 4.30 1.68
C ALA A 93 -4.49 2.83 1.23
N VAL A 94 -5.59 2.17 1.62
CA VAL A 94 -5.90 0.80 1.21
C VAL A 94 -7.31 0.79 0.63
N THR A 95 -7.47 0.26 -0.57
CA THR A 95 -8.76 0.08 -1.22
C THR A 95 -8.92 -1.39 -1.59
N VAL A 96 -10.04 -1.99 -1.19
CA VAL A 96 -10.40 -3.36 -1.58
C VAL A 96 -11.43 -3.28 -2.70
N GLY A 97 -11.08 -3.80 -3.86
CA GLY A 97 -11.96 -3.85 -5.03
C GLY A 97 -13.11 -4.85 -4.84
N SER A 98 -14.32 -4.43 -5.14
CA SER A 98 -15.48 -5.33 -5.17
C SER A 98 -15.43 -6.26 -6.37
N GLY A 99 -16.07 -7.42 -6.25
CA GLY A 99 -16.38 -8.26 -7.41
C GLY A 99 -17.41 -7.60 -8.33
N GLY A 100 -17.44 -8.01 -9.58
CA GLY A 100 -18.47 -7.62 -10.54
C GLY A 100 -19.85 -8.09 -10.07
N ALA A 101 -20.81 -7.17 -10.03
CA ALA A 101 -22.19 -7.51 -9.66
C ALA A 101 -22.82 -8.51 -10.65
N ALA A 102 -23.58 -9.47 -10.13
CA ALA A 102 -24.35 -10.37 -10.97
C ALA A 102 -25.41 -9.61 -11.77
N VAL A 103 -25.57 -9.92 -13.04
CA VAL A 103 -26.57 -9.32 -13.91
C VAL A 103 -27.29 -10.39 -14.74
N ALA A 104 -28.55 -10.11 -15.08
CA ALA A 104 -29.31 -10.92 -16.03
C ALA A 104 -29.02 -10.52 -17.49
N ALA A 105 -28.13 -9.55 -17.71
CA ALA A 105 -27.75 -9.08 -19.04
C ALA A 105 -26.84 -10.09 -19.77
N PRO A 106 -26.71 -10.02 -21.10
CA PRO A 106 -25.85 -10.92 -21.85
C PRO A 106 -24.36 -10.84 -21.41
N GLU A 107 -23.91 -9.68 -20.98
CA GLU A 107 -22.56 -9.47 -20.49
C GLU A 107 -22.53 -9.29 -18.97
N GLY A 108 -21.51 -9.84 -18.31
CA GLY A 108 -21.27 -9.64 -16.89
C GLY A 108 -20.69 -8.24 -16.59
N ASN A 109 -20.34 -8.02 -15.34
CA ASN A 109 -19.64 -6.81 -14.88
C ASN A 109 -18.19 -7.10 -14.54
N LYS A 110 -17.30 -6.14 -14.81
CA LYS A 110 -15.91 -6.21 -14.40
C LYS A 110 -15.80 -6.13 -12.89
N GLY A 111 -14.78 -6.78 -12.33
CA GLY A 111 -14.33 -6.55 -10.98
C GLY A 111 -13.63 -5.19 -10.85
N CYS A 112 -13.54 -4.68 -9.61
CA CYS A 112 -12.86 -3.45 -9.30
C CYS A 112 -11.41 -3.71 -8.88
N ASN A 113 -10.54 -2.70 -9.08
CA ASN A 113 -9.16 -2.76 -8.66
C ASN A 113 -9.04 -2.73 -7.14
N SER A 114 -8.05 -3.46 -6.60
CA SER A 114 -7.56 -3.29 -5.24
C SER A 114 -6.25 -2.52 -5.25
N VAL A 115 -6.12 -1.60 -4.31
CA VAL A 115 -4.96 -0.69 -4.23
C VAL A 115 -4.37 -0.71 -2.82
N LEU A 116 -3.05 -0.85 -2.73
CA LEU A 116 -2.26 -0.63 -1.52
C LEU A 116 -1.17 0.39 -1.83
N ALA A 117 -1.29 1.60 -1.30
CA ALA A 117 -0.37 2.69 -1.61
C ALA A 117 -0.20 2.89 -3.14
N THR A 118 0.96 2.53 -3.68
CA THR A 118 1.28 2.62 -5.11
C THR A 118 1.00 1.34 -5.90
N VAL A 119 0.67 0.24 -5.22
CA VAL A 119 0.45 -1.08 -5.85
C VAL A 119 -1.03 -1.21 -6.22
N THR A 120 -1.32 -1.46 -7.49
CA THR A 120 -2.69 -1.65 -8.00
C THR A 120 -2.82 -3.01 -8.68
N ALA A 121 -3.66 -3.88 -8.11
CA ALA A 121 -4.10 -5.10 -8.75
C ALA A 121 -5.37 -4.81 -9.58
N THR A 122 -5.37 -5.23 -10.84
CA THR A 122 -6.47 -4.93 -11.79
C THR A 122 -7.63 -5.90 -11.60
N GLY A 123 -8.86 -5.37 -11.60
CA GLY A 123 -10.08 -6.17 -11.53
C GLY A 123 -10.24 -7.14 -12.71
N GLY A 124 -10.88 -8.28 -12.45
CA GLY A 124 -11.15 -9.29 -13.47
C GLY A 124 -12.13 -8.84 -14.53
N GLY A 125 -11.95 -9.31 -15.75
CA GLY A 125 -12.88 -9.10 -16.86
C GLY A 125 -14.20 -9.85 -16.65
N TYR A 126 -15.25 -9.41 -17.31
CA TYR A 126 -16.56 -10.06 -17.27
C TYR A 126 -16.66 -11.25 -18.23
N GLY A 127 -17.55 -12.18 -17.93
CA GLY A 127 -17.93 -13.25 -18.82
C GLY A 127 -18.98 -12.80 -19.84
N GLY A 128 -18.81 -13.19 -21.09
CA GLY A 128 -19.83 -13.01 -22.13
C GLY A 128 -20.89 -14.11 -22.10
N SER A 129 -21.99 -13.94 -22.83
CA SER A 129 -22.97 -14.99 -23.09
C SER A 129 -22.96 -15.37 -24.56
N HIS A 130 -23.84 -16.31 -24.94
CA HIS A 130 -23.96 -16.74 -26.32
C HIS A 130 -24.15 -15.56 -27.29
N GLY A 131 -23.24 -15.42 -28.24
CA GLY A 131 -23.25 -14.31 -29.23
C GLY A 131 -22.52 -13.03 -28.76
N TYR A 132 -21.98 -12.97 -27.53
CA TYR A 132 -21.24 -11.84 -27.00
C TYR A 132 -19.86 -12.26 -26.53
N CYS A 133 -18.86 -11.42 -26.78
CA CYS A 133 -17.49 -11.69 -26.40
C CYS A 133 -17.24 -11.37 -24.92
N ALA A 134 -16.49 -12.23 -24.22
CA ALA A 134 -15.93 -11.91 -22.91
C ALA A 134 -14.76 -10.93 -23.07
N THR A 135 -14.54 -10.07 -22.08
CA THR A 135 -13.31 -9.25 -22.01
C THR A 135 -12.40 -9.77 -20.91
N GLY A 136 -11.16 -10.08 -21.27
CA GLY A 136 -10.11 -10.35 -20.28
C GLY A 136 -9.86 -9.15 -19.37
N GLY A 137 -9.41 -9.38 -18.15
CA GLY A 137 -8.92 -8.37 -17.20
C GLY A 137 -7.40 -8.31 -17.24
#